data_22e02c69d1432d58f084920cdab712fc
#
_entry.id   22e02c69d1432d58f084920cdab712fc
#
_cell.length_a   1.000
_cell.length_b   1.000
_cell.length_c   1.000
_cell.angle_alpha   90.00
_cell.angle_beta   90.00
_cell.angle_gamma   90.00
#
_symmetry.space_group_name_H-M   'P 1'
#
loop_
_entity.id
_entity.type
_entity.pdbx_description
1 polymer ?
#
loop_
_entity_poly.entity_id
_entity_poly.type
_entity_poly.pdbx_seq_one_letter_code
_entity_poly.pdbx_strand_id
1 'polypeptide(L)'
;IIDRDIDAENPRTATRHLPSGTMSVQTAWILSGGFLLMLLLAAWMLNVVALQMAWLPVLVFVIYPYTKRISWICHFWVGLCLALAPAGAWVAITADTHGWAAITGMLDGRTEFLWYPEVFFISFGVALWIAAFDINYALMDQDEDRKQGIRSFPASYGQEATRKLSVALTIGWVACFLLTGMHDFTDRRLFRYTLWVPSVVLMALINIFVMTKGAQAATESDEAMGGFQKTLFRASMLTGWALLASLMFVEYYTDGLED
;
A
#
# COMPACT_ATOMS: atom_id res chain seq x y z
N ILE A 1 14.34 -0.63 -13.90
CA ILE A 1 15.54 -1.31 -14.42
C ILE A 1 15.18 -2.76 -14.75
N ILE A 2 14.68 -3.53 -13.80
CA ILE A 2 14.40 -4.97 -13.93
C ILE A 2 13.39 -5.27 -15.04
N ASP A 3 12.38 -4.44 -15.19
CA ASP A 3 11.30 -4.61 -16.17
C ASP A 3 11.51 -3.84 -17.49
N ARG A 4 12.69 -3.27 -17.70
CA ARG A 4 12.96 -2.41 -18.87
C ARG A 4 12.57 -3.06 -20.20
N ASP A 5 12.93 -4.31 -20.38
CA ASP A 5 12.71 -5.02 -21.65
C ASP A 5 11.21 -5.39 -21.82
N ILE A 6 10.52 -5.78 -20.76
CA ILE A 6 9.07 -5.98 -20.74
C ILE A 6 8.32 -4.67 -21.01
N ASP A 7 8.74 -3.59 -20.35
CA ASP A 7 8.15 -2.25 -20.56
C ASP A 7 8.34 -1.74 -22.00
N ALA A 8 9.41 -2.14 -22.68
CA ALA A 8 9.68 -1.75 -24.07
C ALA A 8 8.72 -2.43 -25.06
N GLU A 9 8.22 -3.61 -24.77
CA GLU A 9 7.28 -4.36 -25.60
C GLU A 9 5.82 -3.89 -25.41
N ASN A 10 5.49 -3.25 -24.29
CA ASN A 10 4.14 -2.75 -24.02
C ASN A 10 4.01 -1.31 -24.55
N PRO A 11 3.11 -1.03 -25.51
CA PRO A 11 2.93 0.30 -26.12
C PRO A 11 2.71 1.44 -25.10
N ARG A 12 2.06 1.13 -23.98
CA ARG A 12 1.79 2.10 -22.91
C ARG A 12 3.04 2.50 -22.14
N THR A 13 3.99 1.59 -21.94
CA THR A 13 5.19 1.79 -21.12
C THR A 13 6.46 1.99 -21.93
N ALA A 14 6.46 1.71 -23.23
CA ALA A 14 7.59 1.87 -24.14
C ALA A 14 8.17 3.30 -24.16
N THR A 15 7.34 4.30 -23.90
CA THR A 15 7.75 5.71 -23.86
C THR A 15 8.38 6.13 -22.51
N ARG A 16 8.44 5.25 -21.51
CA ARG A 16 9.10 5.53 -20.22
C ARG A 16 10.60 5.76 -20.42
N HIS A 17 11.22 6.46 -19.50
CA HIS A 17 12.61 6.93 -19.64
C HIS A 17 13.66 5.83 -19.89
N LEU A 18 13.55 4.66 -19.25
CA LEU A 18 14.48 3.56 -19.45
C LEU A 18 14.23 2.78 -20.75
N PRO A 19 12.97 2.34 -21.05
CA PRO A 19 12.66 1.67 -22.31
C PRO A 19 12.95 2.54 -23.54
N SER A 20 12.61 3.82 -23.49
CA SER A 20 12.85 4.78 -24.60
C SER A 20 14.31 5.19 -24.77
N GLY A 21 15.20 4.84 -23.83
CA GLY A 21 16.61 5.24 -23.86
C GLY A 21 16.88 6.69 -23.47
N THR A 22 15.87 7.47 -23.07
CA THR A 22 16.04 8.86 -22.59
C THR A 22 16.81 8.95 -21.27
N MET A 23 16.87 7.84 -20.52
CA MET A 23 17.71 7.67 -19.33
C MET A 23 18.59 6.43 -19.50
N SER A 24 19.88 6.56 -19.20
CA SER A 24 20.78 5.41 -19.22
C SER A 24 20.56 4.48 -18.03
N VAL A 25 20.76 3.18 -18.22
CA VAL A 25 20.68 2.18 -17.13
C VAL A 25 21.69 2.51 -16.01
N GLN A 26 22.87 3.03 -16.38
CA GLN A 26 23.87 3.45 -15.42
C GLN A 26 23.38 4.61 -14.54
N THR A 27 22.73 5.62 -15.12
CA THR A 27 22.12 6.72 -14.38
C THR A 27 21.05 6.20 -13.41
N ALA A 28 20.22 5.26 -13.84
CA ALA A 28 19.20 4.66 -12.98
C ALA A 28 19.81 3.89 -11.79
N TRP A 29 20.92 3.17 -11.99
CA TRP A 29 21.63 2.50 -10.91
C TRP A 29 22.27 3.48 -9.93
N ILE A 30 22.88 4.57 -10.41
CA ILE A 30 23.46 5.62 -9.55
C ILE A 30 22.36 6.26 -8.69
N LEU A 31 21.21 6.62 -9.29
CA LEU A 31 20.07 7.18 -8.54
C LEU A 31 19.54 6.19 -7.51
N SER A 32 19.37 4.91 -7.87
CA SER A 32 18.92 3.87 -6.95
C SER A 32 19.86 3.71 -5.76
N GLY A 33 21.18 3.71 -6.01
CA GLY A 33 22.20 3.66 -4.97
C GLY A 33 22.18 4.90 -4.07
N GLY A 34 22.01 6.09 -4.65
CA GLY A 34 21.87 7.34 -3.90
C GLY A 34 20.65 7.34 -2.98
N PHE A 35 19.49 6.93 -3.48
CA PHE A 35 18.28 6.81 -2.65
C PHE A 35 18.41 5.73 -1.57
N LEU A 36 19.05 4.59 -1.87
CA LEU A 36 19.33 3.58 -0.87
C LEU A 36 20.22 4.12 0.25
N LEU A 37 21.28 4.88 -0.10
CA LEU A 37 22.14 5.52 0.88
C LEU A 37 21.34 6.51 1.75
N MET A 38 20.47 7.32 1.15
CA MET A 38 19.61 8.25 1.90
C MET A 38 18.67 7.50 2.86
N LEU A 39 18.10 6.37 2.43
CA LEU A 39 17.26 5.51 3.29
C LEU A 39 18.06 5.00 4.49
N LEU A 40 19.27 4.49 4.27
CA LEU A 40 20.12 3.96 5.34
C LEU A 40 20.56 5.08 6.30
N LEU A 41 20.89 6.26 5.80
CA LEU A 41 21.21 7.43 6.62
C LEU A 41 20.02 7.87 7.47
N ALA A 42 18.83 7.94 6.88
CA ALA A 42 17.61 8.26 7.61
C ALA A 42 17.31 7.23 8.70
N ALA A 43 17.41 5.95 8.39
CA ALA A 43 17.22 4.86 9.36
C ALA A 43 18.25 4.93 10.50
N TRP A 44 19.51 5.25 10.19
CA TRP A 44 20.56 5.45 11.17
C TRP A 44 20.28 6.65 12.11
N MET A 45 19.75 7.73 11.54
CA MET A 45 19.38 8.92 12.33
C MET A 45 18.18 8.66 13.26
N LEU A 46 17.34 7.69 12.94
CA LEU A 46 16.22 7.30 13.81
C LEU A 46 16.73 6.48 15.00
N ASN A 47 17.17 5.25 14.77
CA ASN A 47 17.79 4.39 15.80
C ASN A 47 18.47 3.17 15.18
N VAL A 48 19.22 2.43 16.01
CA VAL A 48 19.98 1.26 15.58
C VAL A 48 19.08 0.13 15.08
N VAL A 49 17.91 -0.07 15.69
CA VAL A 49 16.96 -1.13 15.29
C VAL A 49 16.37 -0.82 13.91
N ALA A 50 15.98 0.43 13.66
CA ALA A 50 15.51 0.89 12.36
C ALA A 50 16.57 0.66 11.27
N LEU A 51 17.83 1.01 11.54
CA LEU A 51 18.94 0.76 10.61
C LEU A 51 19.12 -0.73 10.33
N GLN A 52 19.14 -1.55 11.40
CA GLN A 52 19.34 -3.00 11.28
C GLN A 52 18.19 -3.70 10.55
N MET A 53 16.97 -3.13 10.59
CA MET A 53 15.80 -3.66 9.89
C MET A 53 15.59 -3.07 8.48
N ALA A 54 16.36 -2.05 8.08
CA ALA A 54 16.21 -1.37 6.79
C ALA A 54 16.37 -2.29 5.57
N TRP A 55 17.08 -3.42 5.71
CA TRP A 55 17.22 -4.43 4.65
C TRP A 55 15.89 -5.08 4.27
N LEU A 56 14.97 -5.23 5.22
CA LEU A 56 13.71 -5.95 5.01
C LEU A 56 12.83 -5.27 3.94
N PRO A 57 12.47 -3.97 4.05
CA PRO A 57 11.71 -3.31 2.97
C PRO A 57 12.48 -3.31 1.65
N VAL A 58 13.80 -3.12 1.66
CA VAL A 58 14.62 -3.16 0.44
C VAL A 58 14.48 -4.53 -0.25
N LEU A 59 14.61 -5.63 0.50
CA LEU A 59 14.46 -6.99 -0.03
C LEU A 59 13.06 -7.20 -0.63
N VAL A 60 12.02 -6.81 0.10
CA VAL A 60 10.62 -6.97 -0.35
C VAL A 60 10.36 -6.17 -1.63
N PHE A 61 10.87 -4.93 -1.73
CA PHE A 61 10.77 -4.13 -2.95
C PHE A 61 11.56 -4.70 -4.13
N VAL A 62 12.74 -5.26 -3.90
CA VAL A 62 13.57 -5.87 -4.96
C VAL A 62 12.92 -7.15 -5.51
N ILE A 63 12.23 -7.92 -4.67
CA ILE A 63 11.55 -9.16 -5.09
C ILE A 63 10.28 -8.84 -5.90
N TYR A 64 9.59 -7.73 -5.65
CA TYR A 64 8.30 -7.39 -6.26
C TYR A 64 8.27 -7.55 -7.80
N PRO A 65 9.20 -7.01 -8.60
CA PRO A 65 9.15 -7.12 -10.06
C PRO A 65 9.20 -8.56 -10.57
N TYR A 66 9.75 -9.47 -9.79
CA TYR A 66 9.81 -10.90 -10.16
C TYR A 66 8.51 -11.65 -9.86
N THR A 67 7.73 -11.20 -8.86
CA THR A 67 6.51 -11.89 -8.43
C THR A 67 5.44 -11.93 -9.54
N LYS A 68 5.32 -10.89 -10.35
CA LYS A 68 4.38 -10.83 -11.48
C LYS A 68 4.67 -11.84 -12.59
N ARG A 69 5.91 -12.34 -12.68
CA ARG A 69 6.32 -13.38 -13.63
C ARG A 69 5.95 -14.77 -13.15
N ILE A 70 5.70 -14.91 -11.84
CA ILE A 70 5.45 -16.20 -11.18
C ILE A 70 3.96 -16.38 -10.92
N SER A 71 3.28 -15.38 -10.34
CA SER A 71 1.90 -15.52 -9.87
C SER A 71 1.18 -14.18 -9.76
N TRP A 72 -0.15 -14.25 -9.84
CA TRP A 72 -1.07 -13.13 -9.55
C TRP A 72 -0.98 -12.62 -8.08
N ILE A 73 -0.28 -13.33 -7.21
CA ILE A 73 0.03 -12.89 -5.84
C ILE A 73 0.86 -11.60 -5.84
N CYS A 74 1.44 -11.19 -6.97
CA CYS A 74 2.17 -9.93 -7.14
C CYS A 74 1.40 -8.71 -6.59
N HIS A 75 0.08 -8.68 -6.70
CA HIS A 75 -0.77 -7.61 -6.17
C HIS A 75 -0.76 -7.55 -4.64
N PHE A 76 -0.76 -8.71 -3.98
CA PHE A 76 -0.61 -8.77 -2.53
C PHE A 76 0.82 -8.47 -2.09
N TRP A 77 1.79 -8.77 -2.93
CA TRP A 77 3.19 -8.43 -2.67
C TRP A 77 3.40 -6.91 -2.70
N VAL A 78 2.84 -6.18 -3.67
CA VAL A 78 2.90 -4.71 -3.66
C VAL A 78 2.15 -4.14 -2.46
N GLY A 79 1.02 -4.76 -2.09
CA GLY A 79 0.33 -4.44 -0.84
C GLY A 79 1.22 -4.59 0.39
N LEU A 80 1.97 -5.69 0.49
CA LEU A 80 2.96 -5.91 1.54
C LEU A 80 4.06 -4.83 1.53
N CYS A 81 4.57 -4.47 0.35
CA CYS A 81 5.57 -3.40 0.22
C CYS A 81 5.09 -2.11 0.92
N LEU A 82 3.85 -1.70 0.68
CA LEU A 82 3.30 -0.47 1.26
C LEU A 82 2.90 -0.63 2.73
N ALA A 83 2.50 -1.83 3.15
CA ALA A 83 2.20 -2.16 4.55
C ALA A 83 3.42 -2.03 5.48
N LEU A 84 4.63 -2.19 4.93
CA LEU A 84 5.87 -1.97 5.68
C LEU A 84 6.07 -0.50 6.08
N ALA A 85 5.37 0.46 5.48
CA ALA A 85 5.49 1.87 5.85
C ALA A 85 4.93 2.14 7.27
N PRO A 86 3.66 1.84 7.61
CA PRO A 86 3.17 2.00 8.98
C PRO A 86 3.89 1.09 9.98
N ALA A 87 4.24 -0.14 9.59
CA ALA A 87 5.04 -1.03 10.44
C ALA A 87 6.43 -0.47 10.74
N GLY A 88 7.11 0.07 9.73
CA GLY A 88 8.43 0.70 9.89
C GLY A 88 8.39 1.98 10.71
N ALA A 89 7.34 2.81 10.56
CA ALA A 89 7.13 3.99 11.37
C ALA A 89 6.96 3.63 12.86
N TRP A 90 6.18 2.58 13.14
CA TRP A 90 6.03 2.05 14.50
C TRP A 90 7.38 1.62 15.09
N VAL A 91 8.15 0.80 14.35
CA VAL A 91 9.48 0.36 14.78
C VAL A 91 10.40 1.55 15.03
N ALA A 92 10.39 2.54 14.13
CA ALA A 92 11.23 3.73 14.24
C ALA A 92 10.97 4.54 15.52
N ILE A 93 9.70 4.62 15.95
CA ILE A 93 9.32 5.37 17.16
C ILE A 93 9.50 4.50 18.41
N THR A 94 8.99 3.28 18.40
CA THR A 94 8.93 2.43 19.60
C THR A 94 10.30 1.89 19.99
N ALA A 95 11.22 1.72 19.04
CA ALA A 95 12.55 1.19 19.34
C ALA A 95 13.43 2.14 20.17
N ASP A 96 13.13 3.42 20.21
CA ASP A 96 13.85 4.37 21.08
C ASP A 96 13.65 4.04 22.57
N THR A 97 12.47 3.56 22.93
CA THR A 97 12.12 3.22 24.32
C THR A 97 12.22 1.73 24.63
N HIS A 98 11.93 0.87 23.64
CA HIS A 98 11.80 -0.56 23.83
C HIS A 98 12.85 -1.41 23.08
N GLY A 99 13.75 -0.76 22.31
CA GLY A 99 14.79 -1.46 21.55
C GLY A 99 14.21 -2.55 20.65
N TRP A 100 14.77 -3.75 20.73
CA TRP A 100 14.31 -4.90 19.94
C TRP A 100 12.92 -5.42 20.29
N ALA A 101 12.38 -5.08 21.46
CA ALA A 101 10.99 -5.41 21.80
C ALA A 101 10.00 -4.74 20.84
N ALA A 102 10.37 -3.62 20.21
CA ALA A 102 9.59 -2.99 19.15
C ALA A 102 9.34 -3.95 17.95
N ILE A 103 10.23 -4.89 17.68
CA ILE A 103 10.10 -5.90 16.62
C ILE A 103 9.40 -7.16 17.12
N THR A 104 9.86 -7.70 18.27
CA THR A 104 9.33 -8.95 18.82
C THR A 104 7.92 -8.78 19.36
N GLY A 105 7.51 -7.55 19.69
CA GLY A 105 6.23 -7.24 20.30
C GLY A 105 6.13 -7.65 21.77
N MET A 106 7.20 -8.19 22.36
CA MET A 106 7.21 -8.69 23.74
C MET A 106 8.02 -7.78 24.65
N LEU A 107 7.40 -7.32 25.73
CA LEU A 107 8.10 -6.69 26.85
C LEU A 107 8.40 -7.73 27.92
N ASP A 108 9.57 -7.60 28.57
CA ASP A 108 9.99 -8.50 29.65
C ASP A 108 8.91 -8.59 30.74
N GLY A 109 8.44 -9.82 30.97
CA GLY A 109 7.44 -10.14 32.01
C GLY A 109 5.99 -9.73 31.68
N ARG A 110 5.70 -9.28 30.45
CA ARG A 110 4.34 -8.98 29.99
C ARG A 110 3.93 -9.89 28.83
N THR A 111 2.65 -10.27 28.80
CA THR A 111 2.04 -11.05 27.70
C THR A 111 1.43 -10.18 26.62
N GLU A 112 1.59 -8.86 26.70
CA GLU A 112 1.04 -7.90 25.76
C GLU A 112 1.95 -7.75 24.54
N PHE A 113 1.36 -7.91 23.34
CA PHE A 113 2.05 -7.68 22.09
C PHE A 113 1.96 -6.20 21.72
N LEU A 114 3.10 -5.51 21.59
CA LEU A 114 3.18 -4.10 21.21
C LEU A 114 2.58 -3.79 19.81
N TRP A 115 2.52 -4.78 18.94
CA TRP A 115 1.98 -4.63 17.58
C TRP A 115 0.46 -4.75 17.48
N TYR A 116 -0.14 -5.48 18.40
CA TYR A 116 -1.53 -5.86 18.31
C TYR A 116 -2.38 -5.04 19.30
N PRO A 117 -3.57 -4.61 18.86
CA PRO A 117 -4.15 -4.82 17.53
C PRO A 117 -3.83 -3.71 16.50
N GLU A 118 -3.46 -2.51 16.94
CA GLU A 118 -3.48 -1.28 16.14
C GLU A 118 -2.53 -1.34 14.94
N VAL A 119 -1.24 -1.51 15.18
CA VAL A 119 -0.22 -1.50 14.12
C VAL A 119 -0.41 -2.67 13.15
N PHE A 120 -0.79 -3.83 13.68
CA PHE A 120 -1.09 -4.99 12.85
C PHE A 120 -2.25 -4.71 11.90
N PHE A 121 -3.38 -4.21 12.40
CA PHE A 121 -4.55 -3.96 11.57
C PHE A 121 -4.37 -2.78 10.62
N ILE A 122 -3.64 -1.72 11.00
CA ILE A 122 -3.30 -0.64 10.07
C ILE A 122 -2.43 -1.19 8.92
N SER A 123 -1.38 -1.90 9.24
CA SER A 123 -0.46 -2.46 8.24
C SER A 123 -1.16 -3.45 7.32
N PHE A 124 -1.93 -4.38 7.87
CA PHE A 124 -2.66 -5.36 7.08
C PHE A 124 -3.79 -4.71 6.26
N GLY A 125 -4.48 -3.72 6.82
CA GLY A 125 -5.47 -2.91 6.09
C GLY A 125 -4.86 -2.17 4.90
N VAL A 126 -3.69 -1.57 5.06
CA VAL A 126 -2.94 -0.94 3.96
C VAL A 126 -2.57 -1.99 2.90
N ALA A 127 -2.12 -3.18 3.30
CA ALA A 127 -1.81 -4.26 2.34
C ALA A 127 -3.02 -4.62 1.47
N LEU A 128 -4.18 -4.80 2.08
CA LEU A 128 -5.41 -5.14 1.36
C LEU A 128 -5.92 -3.99 0.48
N TRP A 129 -5.83 -2.75 0.97
CA TRP A 129 -6.21 -1.56 0.21
C TRP A 129 -5.35 -1.40 -1.05
N ILE A 130 -4.03 -1.49 -0.90
CA ILE A 130 -3.11 -1.37 -2.03
C ILE A 130 -3.25 -2.55 -2.99
N ALA A 131 -3.47 -3.79 -2.50
CA ALA A 131 -3.77 -4.93 -3.37
C ALA A 131 -5.05 -4.70 -4.19
N ALA A 132 -6.13 -4.19 -3.58
CA ALA A 132 -7.36 -3.84 -4.29
C ALA A 132 -7.13 -2.76 -5.36
N PHE A 133 -6.34 -1.73 -5.06
CA PHE A 133 -5.95 -0.71 -6.01
C PHE A 133 -5.15 -1.31 -7.18
N ASP A 134 -4.11 -2.08 -6.91
CA ASP A 134 -3.19 -2.60 -7.91
C ASP A 134 -3.84 -3.63 -8.85
N ILE A 135 -4.75 -4.47 -8.33
CA ILE A 135 -5.56 -5.39 -9.13
C ILE A 135 -6.42 -4.62 -10.15
N ASN A 136 -7.04 -3.51 -9.75
CA ASN A 136 -7.84 -2.68 -10.66
C ASN A 136 -6.96 -1.88 -11.62
N TYR A 137 -5.80 -1.44 -11.17
CA TYR A 137 -4.84 -0.77 -12.03
C TYR A 137 -4.33 -1.68 -13.15
N ALA A 138 -4.13 -2.97 -12.86
CA ALA A 138 -3.69 -3.98 -13.83
C ALA A 138 -4.75 -4.32 -14.91
N LEU A 139 -6.02 -3.90 -14.77
CA LEU A 139 -7.04 -4.07 -15.80
C LEU A 139 -6.64 -3.47 -17.15
N MET A 140 -5.91 -2.36 -17.13
CA MET A 140 -5.46 -1.67 -18.34
C MET A 140 -4.39 -2.43 -19.14
N ASP A 141 -3.63 -3.27 -18.46
CA ASP A 141 -2.58 -4.07 -19.08
C ASP A 141 -3.03 -5.51 -19.34
N GLN A 142 -4.31 -5.84 -19.11
CA GLN A 142 -4.82 -7.22 -19.11
C GLN A 142 -4.45 -8.00 -20.36
N ASP A 143 -4.60 -7.39 -21.54
CA ASP A 143 -4.33 -8.07 -22.81
C ASP A 143 -2.84 -8.14 -23.12
N GLU A 144 -2.08 -7.12 -22.78
CA GLU A 144 -0.61 -7.13 -22.92
C GLU A 144 0.03 -8.11 -21.94
N ASP A 145 -0.43 -8.15 -20.70
CA ASP A 145 0.01 -9.12 -19.70
C ASP A 145 -0.20 -10.58 -20.21
N ARG A 146 -1.35 -10.86 -20.85
CA ARG A 146 -1.61 -12.17 -21.45
C ARG A 146 -0.63 -12.50 -22.58
N LYS A 147 -0.34 -11.54 -23.46
CA LYS A 147 0.61 -11.72 -24.58
C LYS A 147 2.03 -11.98 -24.08
N GLN A 148 2.44 -11.26 -23.05
CA GLN A 148 3.78 -11.35 -22.46
C GLN A 148 3.93 -12.49 -21.43
N GLY A 149 2.84 -13.23 -21.14
CA GLY A 149 2.85 -14.31 -20.14
C GLY A 149 2.96 -13.81 -18.69
N ILE A 150 2.67 -12.54 -18.43
CA ILE A 150 2.62 -11.94 -17.09
C ILE A 150 1.34 -12.42 -16.42
N ARG A 151 1.47 -12.85 -15.17
CA ARG A 151 0.38 -13.46 -14.40
C ARG A 151 -0.29 -12.44 -13.47
N SER A 152 -0.80 -11.33 -14.03
CA SER A 152 -1.67 -10.45 -13.25
C SER A 152 -3.02 -11.11 -12.98
N PHE A 153 -3.73 -10.67 -11.93
CA PHE A 153 -5.04 -11.24 -11.59
C PHE A 153 -6.06 -11.02 -12.71
N PRO A 154 -6.20 -9.80 -13.30
CA PRO A 154 -7.10 -9.59 -14.43
C PRO A 154 -6.75 -10.45 -15.65
N ALA A 155 -5.45 -10.61 -15.97
CA ALA A 155 -5.02 -11.45 -17.09
C ALA A 155 -5.39 -12.92 -16.86
N SER A 156 -5.31 -13.40 -15.61
CA SER A 156 -5.55 -14.80 -15.24
C SER A 156 -7.03 -15.15 -15.10
N TYR A 157 -7.84 -14.25 -14.49
CA TYR A 157 -9.21 -14.56 -14.09
C TYR A 157 -10.29 -13.64 -14.70
N GLY A 158 -9.88 -12.58 -15.41
CA GLY A 158 -10.78 -11.67 -16.10
C GLY A 158 -11.40 -10.59 -15.19
N GLN A 159 -12.18 -9.72 -15.83
CA GLN A 159 -12.69 -8.47 -15.24
C GLN A 159 -13.71 -8.70 -14.13
N GLU A 160 -14.62 -9.68 -14.29
CA GLU A 160 -15.66 -9.94 -13.28
C GLU A 160 -15.09 -10.52 -11.99
N ALA A 161 -14.09 -11.40 -12.09
CA ALA A 161 -13.37 -11.91 -10.93
C ALA A 161 -12.58 -10.78 -10.24
N THR A 162 -11.97 -9.89 -11.03
CA THR A 162 -11.28 -8.68 -10.53
C THR A 162 -12.22 -7.81 -9.73
N ARG A 163 -13.42 -7.51 -10.24
CA ARG A 163 -14.43 -6.73 -9.53
C ARG A 163 -14.83 -7.38 -8.21
N LYS A 164 -15.10 -8.68 -8.19
CA LYS A 164 -15.49 -9.41 -6.97
C LYS A 164 -14.38 -9.40 -5.92
N LEU A 165 -13.15 -9.68 -6.34
CA LEU A 165 -12.01 -9.68 -5.43
C LEU A 165 -11.74 -8.27 -4.87
N SER A 166 -11.84 -7.23 -5.70
CA SER A 166 -11.66 -5.83 -5.27
C SER A 166 -12.66 -5.43 -4.19
N VAL A 167 -13.94 -5.83 -4.33
CA VAL A 167 -14.96 -5.59 -3.30
C VAL A 167 -14.63 -6.35 -2.02
N ALA A 168 -14.25 -7.63 -2.13
CA ALA A 168 -13.87 -8.43 -0.96
C ALA A 168 -12.65 -7.84 -0.21
N LEU A 169 -11.62 -7.40 -0.94
CA LEU A 169 -10.45 -6.73 -0.37
C LEU A 169 -10.84 -5.40 0.28
N THR A 170 -11.78 -4.65 -0.32
CA THR A 170 -12.28 -3.41 0.27
C THR A 170 -12.98 -3.66 1.59
N ILE A 171 -13.84 -4.68 1.66
CA ILE A 171 -14.47 -5.09 2.92
C ILE A 171 -13.39 -5.49 3.96
N GLY A 172 -12.36 -6.22 3.51
CA GLY A 172 -11.25 -6.63 4.36
C GLY A 172 -10.47 -5.46 4.97
N TRP A 173 -10.06 -4.47 4.17
CA TRP A 173 -9.33 -3.32 4.71
C TRP A 173 -10.22 -2.41 5.58
N VAL A 174 -11.52 -2.29 5.26
CA VAL A 174 -12.48 -1.61 6.13
C VAL A 174 -12.54 -2.28 7.50
N ALA A 175 -12.70 -3.60 7.53
CA ALA A 175 -12.71 -4.36 8.78
C ALA A 175 -11.43 -4.12 9.59
N CYS A 176 -10.25 -4.15 8.95
CA CYS A 176 -8.98 -3.87 9.61
C CYS A 176 -8.93 -2.47 10.20
N PHE A 177 -9.30 -1.43 9.43
CA PHE A 177 -9.27 -0.05 9.93
C PHE A 177 -10.33 0.22 11.01
N LEU A 178 -11.47 -0.46 10.97
CA LEU A 178 -12.44 -0.38 12.05
C LEU A 178 -11.91 -1.05 13.32
N LEU A 179 -11.26 -2.22 13.20
CA LEU A 179 -10.66 -2.93 14.32
C LEU A 179 -9.53 -2.15 14.98
N THR A 180 -8.74 -1.42 14.19
CA THR A 180 -7.71 -0.49 14.73
C THR A 180 -8.30 0.49 15.75
N GLY A 181 -9.51 0.98 15.53
CA GLY A 181 -10.15 1.93 16.45
C GLY A 181 -10.84 1.30 17.67
N MET A 182 -10.85 -0.02 17.82
CA MET A 182 -11.67 -0.68 18.85
C MET A 182 -10.99 -0.90 20.20
N HIS A 183 -9.67 -0.90 20.28
CA HIS A 183 -8.98 -1.41 21.46
C HIS A 183 -8.78 -0.40 22.59
N ASP A 184 -8.68 0.89 22.30
CA ASP A 184 -8.43 1.91 23.35
C ASP A 184 -9.71 2.70 23.69
N PHE A 185 -10.54 2.15 24.60
CA PHE A 185 -11.97 2.44 24.67
C PHE A 185 -12.43 3.38 25.78
N THR A 186 -11.55 3.97 26.59
CA THR A 186 -12.07 4.58 27.81
C THR A 186 -12.58 6.00 27.63
N ASP A 187 -11.88 6.94 26.99
CA ASP A 187 -12.32 8.35 26.97
C ASP A 187 -12.41 9.02 25.58
N ARG A 188 -11.83 8.45 24.56
CA ARG A 188 -11.75 9.04 23.21
C ARG A 188 -12.83 8.55 22.22
N ARG A 189 -13.87 7.85 22.71
CA ARG A 189 -14.88 7.16 21.89
C ARG A 189 -15.64 8.08 20.95
N LEU A 190 -16.05 9.25 21.43
CA LEU A 190 -16.94 10.12 20.66
C LEU A 190 -16.25 10.60 19.37
N PHE A 191 -15.00 11.04 19.45
CA PHE A 191 -14.26 11.56 18.31
C PHE A 191 -13.86 10.47 17.31
N ARG A 192 -13.49 9.28 17.76
CA ARG A 192 -13.17 8.15 16.86
C ARG A 192 -14.40 7.74 16.05
N TYR A 193 -15.56 7.62 16.68
CA TYR A 193 -16.81 7.27 15.98
C TYR A 193 -17.32 8.40 15.09
N THR A 194 -17.09 9.66 15.41
CA THR A 194 -17.59 10.79 14.61
C THR A 194 -16.74 11.11 13.40
N LEU A 195 -15.45 10.78 13.40
CA LEU A 195 -14.54 11.08 12.31
C LEU A 195 -13.92 9.85 11.65
N TRP A 196 -13.29 8.96 12.44
CA TRP A 196 -12.58 7.81 11.89
C TRP A 196 -13.52 6.84 11.17
N VAL A 197 -14.53 6.35 11.86
CA VAL A 197 -15.49 5.37 11.29
C VAL A 197 -16.20 5.93 10.05
N PRO A 198 -16.79 7.15 10.07
CA PRO A 198 -17.40 7.72 8.88
C PRO A 198 -16.39 7.93 7.73
N SER A 199 -15.15 8.32 8.01
CA SER A 199 -14.11 8.47 6.99
C SER A 199 -13.77 7.13 6.34
N VAL A 200 -13.57 6.07 7.12
CA VAL A 200 -13.32 4.72 6.62
C VAL A 200 -14.48 4.24 5.73
N VAL A 201 -15.71 4.38 6.20
CA VAL A 201 -16.91 3.95 5.45
C VAL A 201 -17.09 4.77 4.17
N LEU A 202 -16.96 6.10 4.24
CA LEU A 202 -17.09 6.96 3.07
C LEU A 202 -16.02 6.64 2.01
N MET A 203 -14.78 6.47 2.42
CA MET A 203 -13.71 6.12 1.50
C MET A 203 -13.90 4.73 0.89
N ALA A 204 -14.43 3.77 1.66
CA ALA A 204 -14.78 2.45 1.14
C ALA A 204 -15.85 2.53 0.04
N LEU A 205 -16.92 3.29 0.28
CA LEU A 205 -18.00 3.49 -0.71
C LEU A 205 -17.47 4.14 -1.99
N ILE A 206 -16.62 5.15 -1.88
CA ILE A 206 -15.98 5.79 -3.03
C ILE A 206 -15.12 4.79 -3.81
N ASN A 207 -14.28 4.01 -3.12
CA ASN A 207 -13.42 3.01 -3.77
C ASN A 207 -14.25 1.92 -4.47
N ILE A 208 -15.27 1.35 -3.81
CA ILE A 208 -16.16 0.36 -4.41
C ILE A 208 -16.85 0.95 -5.65
N PHE A 209 -17.38 2.16 -5.56
CA PHE A 209 -18.03 2.83 -6.69
C PHE A 209 -17.08 3.02 -7.88
N VAL A 210 -15.86 3.44 -7.64
CA VAL A 210 -14.85 3.61 -8.69
C VAL A 210 -14.45 2.26 -9.27
N MET A 211 -14.12 1.28 -8.43
CA MET A 211 -13.65 -0.04 -8.87
C MET A 211 -14.72 -0.82 -9.66
N THR A 212 -16.00 -0.65 -9.33
CA THR A 212 -17.08 -1.31 -10.10
C THR A 212 -17.20 -0.80 -11.54
N LYS A 213 -16.67 0.38 -11.83
CA LYS A 213 -16.64 0.95 -13.20
C LYS A 213 -15.46 0.45 -14.04
N GLY A 214 -14.45 -0.16 -13.43
CA GLY A 214 -13.25 -0.59 -14.14
C GLY A 214 -13.53 -1.65 -15.21
N ALA A 215 -14.37 -2.63 -14.91
CA ALA A 215 -14.76 -3.66 -15.87
C ALA A 215 -15.53 -3.08 -17.08
N GLN A 216 -16.37 -2.08 -16.86
CA GLN A 216 -17.08 -1.39 -17.93
C GLN A 216 -16.10 -0.59 -18.79
N ALA A 217 -15.23 0.20 -18.19
CA ALA A 217 -14.23 1.00 -18.90
C ALA A 217 -13.32 0.13 -19.78
N ALA A 218 -12.97 -1.07 -19.32
CA ALA A 218 -12.13 -2.03 -20.06
C ALA A 218 -12.81 -2.57 -21.33
N THR A 219 -14.13 -2.48 -21.45
CA THR A 219 -14.88 -2.94 -22.63
C THR A 219 -15.29 -1.79 -23.56
N GLU A 220 -15.21 -0.55 -23.12
CA GLU A 220 -15.67 0.61 -23.89
C GLU A 220 -14.60 1.15 -24.87
N SER A 221 -13.48 1.62 -24.34
CA SER A 221 -12.38 2.19 -25.14
C SER A 221 -11.13 2.46 -24.30
N ASP A 222 -9.99 2.67 -24.97
CA ASP A 222 -8.73 3.07 -24.31
C ASP A 222 -8.87 4.43 -23.59
N GLU A 223 -9.67 5.35 -24.13
CA GLU A 223 -9.92 6.64 -23.49
C GLU A 223 -10.73 6.48 -22.20
N ALA A 224 -11.76 5.62 -22.21
CA ALA A 224 -12.56 5.29 -21.02
C ALA A 224 -11.69 4.62 -19.95
N MET A 225 -10.80 3.70 -20.34
CA MET A 225 -9.84 3.07 -19.44
C MET A 225 -8.84 4.09 -18.85
N GLY A 226 -8.33 5.01 -19.64
CA GLY A 226 -7.48 6.11 -19.16
C GLY A 226 -8.20 7.04 -18.17
N GLY A 227 -9.48 7.32 -18.40
CA GLY A 227 -10.35 8.07 -17.49
C GLY A 227 -10.58 7.33 -16.17
N PHE A 228 -10.88 6.05 -16.24
CA PHE A 228 -11.02 5.18 -15.09
C PHE A 228 -9.74 5.16 -14.21
N GLN A 229 -8.58 4.98 -14.84
CA GLN A 229 -7.29 4.95 -14.15
C GLN A 229 -7.01 6.24 -13.37
N LYS A 230 -7.24 7.41 -14.00
CA LYS A 230 -7.07 8.70 -13.32
C LYS A 230 -8.01 8.83 -12.12
N THR A 231 -9.23 8.34 -12.25
CA THR A 231 -10.24 8.37 -11.18
C THR A 231 -9.87 7.41 -10.05
N LEU A 232 -9.42 6.21 -10.37
CA LEU A 232 -8.93 5.21 -9.41
C LEU A 232 -7.76 5.76 -8.60
N PHE A 233 -6.79 6.37 -9.27
CA PHE A 233 -5.63 6.96 -8.61
C PHE A 233 -6.03 8.11 -7.67
N ARG A 234 -6.92 9.00 -8.12
CA ARG A 234 -7.45 10.10 -7.29
C ARG A 234 -8.24 9.59 -6.09
N ALA A 235 -9.07 8.56 -6.26
CA ALA A 235 -9.82 7.94 -5.17
C ALA A 235 -8.89 7.34 -4.12
N SER A 236 -7.84 6.64 -4.56
CA SER A 236 -6.82 6.07 -3.66
C SER A 236 -6.05 7.17 -2.91
N MET A 237 -5.61 8.23 -3.59
CA MET A 237 -4.96 9.37 -2.92
C MET A 237 -5.90 10.04 -1.91
N LEU A 238 -7.16 10.29 -2.28
CA LEU A 238 -8.14 10.88 -1.39
C LEU A 238 -8.36 10.00 -0.15
N THR A 239 -8.41 8.68 -0.33
CA THR A 239 -8.52 7.72 0.78
C THR A 239 -7.37 7.89 1.76
N GLY A 240 -6.12 7.90 1.28
CA GLY A 240 -4.95 8.10 2.14
C GLY A 240 -4.98 9.41 2.91
N TRP A 241 -5.27 10.53 2.23
CA TRP A 241 -5.36 11.84 2.87
C TRP A 241 -6.51 11.96 3.86
N ALA A 242 -7.69 11.43 3.53
CA ALA A 242 -8.85 11.50 4.42
C ALA A 242 -8.65 10.67 5.70
N LEU A 243 -8.06 9.48 5.57
CA LEU A 243 -7.75 8.63 6.72
C LEU A 243 -6.66 9.25 7.59
N LEU A 244 -5.58 9.77 6.98
CA LEU A 244 -4.52 10.47 7.72
C LEU A 244 -5.07 11.69 8.45
N ALA A 245 -5.83 12.54 7.76
CA ALA A 245 -6.43 13.74 8.36
C ALA A 245 -7.37 13.40 9.53
N SER A 246 -8.17 12.32 9.40
CA SER A 246 -9.05 11.89 10.47
C SER A 246 -8.28 11.37 11.70
N LEU A 247 -7.16 10.67 11.51
CA LEU A 247 -6.27 10.25 12.61
C LEU A 247 -5.62 11.46 13.29
N MET A 248 -5.03 12.37 12.53
CA MET A 248 -4.39 13.58 13.06
C MET A 248 -5.37 14.47 13.82
N PHE A 249 -6.60 14.60 13.30
CA PHE A 249 -7.64 15.39 13.96
C PHE A 249 -8.08 14.76 15.29
N VAL A 250 -8.24 13.44 15.32
CA VAL A 250 -8.58 12.71 16.56
C VAL A 250 -7.49 12.91 17.62
N GLU A 251 -6.22 12.79 17.22
CA GLU A 251 -5.08 12.97 18.15
C GLU A 251 -5.01 14.39 18.69
N TYR A 252 -5.04 15.40 17.81
CA TYR A 252 -4.94 16.82 18.20
C TYR A 252 -6.03 17.24 19.19
N TYR A 253 -7.29 16.80 18.99
CA TYR A 253 -8.39 17.18 19.88
C TYR A 253 -8.42 16.38 21.19
N THR A 254 -7.77 15.22 21.25
CA THR A 254 -7.72 14.42 22.49
C THR A 254 -6.62 14.92 23.45
N ASP A 255 -5.49 15.38 22.92
CA ASP A 255 -4.41 15.92 23.74
C ASP A 255 -4.77 17.29 24.35
N GLY A 256 -5.58 18.10 23.67
CA GLY A 256 -6.04 19.39 24.17
C GLY A 256 -7.16 19.34 25.23
N LEU A 257 -7.62 18.16 25.62
CA LEU A 257 -8.63 17.98 26.68
C LEU A 257 -8.02 17.42 27.98
N GLU A 258 -6.73 17.07 27.97
CA GLU A 258 -6.00 16.58 29.16
C GLU A 258 -5.22 17.71 29.88
N ASP A 259 -5.20 18.94 29.33
CA ASP A 259 -4.69 20.17 29.98
C ASP A 259 -5.85 20.98 30.61
#